data_d4e14281ba6e1611d3d5817cafaad102
#
_entry.id   d4e14281ba6e1611d3d5817cafaad102
#
_cell.length_a   1.000
_cell.length_b   1.000
_cell.length_c   1.000
_cell.angle_alpha   90.00
_cell.angle_beta   90.00
_cell.angle_gamma   90.00
#
_symmetry.space_group_name_H-M   'P 1'
#
loop_
_entity.id
_entity.type
_entity.pdbx_description
1 polymer ?
#
loop_
_entity_poly.entity_id
_entity_poly.type
_entity_poly.pdbx_seq_one_letter_code
_entity_poly.pdbx_strand_id
1 'polypeptide(L)'
;MWNRWTMLVGALAIVCAGCGEDTVAGAPTTAPTVSVAEELAATGAGAYLTITPSGAAIHKTQWDEYQYDATKQDAICLRGDPYQVEVHRGTSNKVMLYLEGGGACWEYLTCASGAAKTTAVPTFGDGILNFSNAANPFAEWNIVYAPYCDGSVFSGDNIVDYTLSDNTLHVFHHGIQNLSAAVALLKAQFPNPDEILVAGSSAGGYGTFQGYGVSRIAFPTTKITVFDDSGPGLQNPDDTAGVQARNTNWKYLKYLPPSCTDCTPELTFLTDWAMDRDPNLRTALFSYLQDTVIRGFLMLDGPHYETLLRTVTDDMHSRHPDRYKRFLRKGVGHTVLELPSFYAMTVNGTVMRDWTADFLTDGPVWRDVIDQ
;
A
#
# COMPACT_ATOMS: atom_id res chain seq x y z
N MET A 1 -38.05 34.06 -43.13
CA MET A 1 -37.81 33.66 -44.52
C MET A 1 -37.12 32.31 -44.47
N TRP A 2 -37.89 31.27 -44.70
CA TRP A 2 -37.78 30.22 -45.72
C TRP A 2 -36.52 29.36 -45.59
N ASN A 3 -36.52 28.00 -45.49
CA ASN A 3 -37.41 27.01 -46.13
C ASN A 3 -37.32 25.65 -45.39
N ARG A 4 -38.46 24.97 -45.27
CA ARG A 4 -38.63 23.55 -44.96
C ARG A 4 -38.27 22.72 -46.21
N TRP A 5 -37.62 21.57 -46.01
CA TRP A 5 -37.74 20.45 -46.95
C TRP A 5 -38.10 19.19 -46.20
N THR A 6 -39.31 18.74 -46.48
CA THR A 6 -39.86 17.43 -46.14
C THR A 6 -39.52 16.48 -47.29
N MET A 7 -38.99 15.30 -47.01
CA MET A 7 -39.03 14.21 -47.98
C MET A 7 -39.47 12.89 -47.35
N LEU A 8 -40.35 12.29 -48.09
CA LEU A 8 -41.22 11.17 -47.88
C LEU A 8 -40.56 9.83 -47.53
N VAL A 9 -41.37 9.07 -46.82
CA VAL A 9 -41.40 7.65 -46.50
C VAL A 9 -41.31 6.76 -47.73
N GLY A 10 -40.48 5.71 -47.63
CA GLY A 10 -40.52 4.52 -48.46
C GLY A 10 -40.28 3.32 -47.61
N ALA A 11 -41.33 2.63 -47.17
CA ALA A 11 -41.28 1.37 -46.47
C ALA A 11 -41.00 0.24 -47.49
N LEU A 12 -39.93 -0.48 -47.30
CA LEU A 12 -39.71 -1.77 -47.96
C LEU A 12 -39.56 -2.85 -46.89
N ALA A 13 -40.59 -3.66 -46.72
CA ALA A 13 -40.56 -4.84 -45.86
C ALA A 13 -39.81 -5.97 -46.58
N ILE A 14 -38.68 -6.37 -46.04
CA ILE A 14 -38.03 -7.63 -46.45
C ILE A 14 -38.18 -8.59 -45.26
N VAL A 15 -38.99 -9.63 -45.45
CA VAL A 15 -39.10 -10.77 -44.57
C VAL A 15 -37.87 -11.65 -44.84
N CYS A 16 -36.95 -11.72 -43.89
CA CYS A 16 -35.94 -12.80 -43.86
C CYS A 16 -36.28 -13.74 -42.69
N ALA A 17 -36.77 -14.92 -43.08
CA ALA A 17 -36.84 -16.07 -42.20
C ALA A 17 -35.45 -16.68 -42.04
N GLY A 18 -35.04 -16.98 -40.82
CA GLY A 18 -33.85 -17.83 -40.51
C GLY A 18 -32.73 -17.09 -39.84
N CYS A 19 -32.90 -16.64 -38.58
CA CYS A 19 -31.78 -16.33 -37.71
C CYS A 19 -31.66 -17.47 -36.71
N GLY A 20 -30.66 -18.34 -36.93
CA GLY A 20 -30.17 -19.20 -35.89
C GLY A 20 -29.57 -18.32 -34.76
N GLU A 21 -29.82 -18.72 -33.53
CA GLU A 21 -29.16 -18.14 -32.33
C GLU A 21 -27.66 -18.48 -32.42
N ASP A 22 -26.88 -17.51 -32.91
CA ASP A 22 -25.43 -17.54 -32.69
C ASP A 22 -25.20 -17.21 -31.22
N THR A 23 -25.07 -18.25 -30.39
CA THR A 23 -24.44 -18.16 -29.09
C THR A 23 -23.02 -17.68 -29.33
N VAL A 24 -22.76 -16.39 -29.06
CA VAL A 24 -21.40 -15.86 -28.95
C VAL A 24 -20.76 -16.60 -27.79
N ALA A 25 -20.01 -17.66 -28.11
CA ALA A 25 -19.14 -18.30 -27.16
C ALA A 25 -18.13 -17.23 -26.72
N GLY A 26 -18.25 -16.79 -25.45
CA GLY A 26 -17.24 -15.94 -24.85
C GLY A 26 -15.88 -16.58 -25.07
N ALA A 27 -14.93 -15.84 -25.62
CA ALA A 27 -13.57 -16.31 -25.76
C ALA A 27 -13.09 -16.82 -24.39
N PRO A 28 -12.48 -18.00 -24.31
CA PRO A 28 -11.93 -18.47 -23.07
C PRO A 28 -10.88 -17.46 -22.63
N THR A 29 -11.12 -16.78 -21.50
CA THR A 29 -10.10 -16.01 -20.80
C THR A 29 -9.06 -17.03 -20.35
N THR A 30 -8.00 -17.22 -21.16
CA THR A 30 -6.86 -18.01 -20.74
C THR A 30 -6.30 -17.33 -19.50
N ALA A 31 -6.31 -18.05 -18.39
CA ALA A 31 -5.64 -17.61 -17.16
C ALA A 31 -4.20 -17.17 -17.53
N PRO A 32 -3.67 -16.11 -16.92
CA PRO A 32 -2.32 -15.67 -17.22
C PRO A 32 -1.35 -16.85 -17.06
N THR A 33 -0.50 -17.07 -18.03
CA THR A 33 0.45 -18.19 -18.06
C THR A 33 1.55 -18.07 -17.00
N VAL A 34 1.69 -16.88 -16.37
CA VAL A 34 2.68 -16.56 -15.33
C VAL A 34 1.94 -16.18 -14.05
N SER A 35 2.35 -16.73 -12.93
CA SER A 35 1.75 -16.39 -11.62
C SER A 35 2.13 -14.97 -11.19
N VAL A 36 1.33 -14.37 -10.31
CA VAL A 36 1.62 -13.05 -9.71
C VAL A 36 3.01 -13.01 -9.06
N ALA A 37 3.36 -14.07 -8.34
CA ALA A 37 4.66 -14.16 -7.66
C ALA A 37 5.83 -14.20 -8.67
N GLU A 38 5.69 -14.91 -9.77
CA GLU A 38 6.72 -14.99 -10.81
C GLU A 38 6.87 -13.66 -11.55
N GLU A 39 5.77 -12.99 -11.88
CA GLU A 39 5.84 -11.69 -12.55
C GLU A 39 6.46 -10.61 -11.64
N LEU A 40 6.07 -10.57 -10.37
CA LEU A 40 6.70 -9.70 -9.37
C LEU A 40 8.19 -10.02 -9.17
N ALA A 41 8.56 -11.31 -9.12
CA ALA A 41 9.96 -11.71 -9.01
C ALA A 41 10.79 -11.28 -10.23
N ALA A 42 10.21 -11.30 -11.43
CA ALA A 42 10.87 -10.87 -12.66
C ALA A 42 11.25 -9.37 -12.65
N THR A 43 10.61 -8.53 -11.84
CA THR A 43 10.99 -7.13 -11.65
C THR A 43 12.30 -6.94 -10.89
N GLY A 44 12.77 -7.98 -10.21
CA GLY A 44 13.93 -7.92 -9.32
C GLY A 44 13.60 -7.47 -7.88
N ALA A 45 12.33 -7.21 -7.53
CA ALA A 45 11.94 -6.79 -6.18
C ALA A 45 12.31 -7.82 -5.09
N GLY A 46 12.47 -9.10 -5.45
CA GLY A 46 12.92 -10.16 -4.54
C GLY A 46 14.44 -10.25 -4.35
N ALA A 47 15.24 -9.44 -5.04
CA ALA A 47 16.70 -9.54 -4.97
C ALA A 47 17.28 -9.32 -3.57
N TYR A 48 16.60 -8.51 -2.77
CA TYR A 48 17.03 -8.14 -1.42
C TYR A 48 16.48 -9.05 -0.31
N LEU A 49 15.74 -10.10 -0.63
CA LEU A 49 15.25 -11.09 0.35
C LEU A 49 16.36 -11.93 1.01
N THR A 50 17.61 -11.70 0.64
CA THR A 50 18.80 -12.32 1.24
C THR A 50 19.41 -11.47 2.36
N ILE A 51 18.92 -10.25 2.59
CA ILE A 51 19.39 -9.37 3.68
C ILE A 51 19.03 -10.00 5.02
N THR A 52 20.01 -10.14 5.90
CA THR A 52 19.85 -10.77 7.22
C THR A 52 20.35 -9.85 8.33
N PRO A 53 19.77 -9.95 9.54
CA PRO A 53 20.26 -9.22 10.70
C PRO A 53 21.74 -9.47 10.98
N SER A 54 22.41 -8.51 11.59
CA SER A 54 23.85 -8.54 11.90
C SER A 54 24.22 -9.35 13.13
N GLY A 55 23.22 -9.84 13.88
CA GLY A 55 23.46 -10.60 15.12
C GLY A 55 22.21 -11.26 15.67
N ALA A 56 22.29 -11.72 16.91
CA ALA A 56 21.13 -12.23 17.63
C ALA A 56 20.16 -11.11 17.98
N ALA A 57 18.88 -11.48 18.19
CA ALA A 57 17.86 -10.55 18.64
C ALA A 57 18.21 -9.92 20.01
N ILE A 58 17.88 -8.65 20.15
CA ILE A 58 17.92 -7.94 21.44
C ILE A 58 16.51 -8.04 22.04
N HIS A 59 16.37 -8.82 23.11
CA HIS A 59 15.08 -9.04 23.75
C HIS A 59 14.64 -7.83 24.58
N LYS A 60 13.44 -7.32 24.29
CA LYS A 60 12.73 -6.30 25.05
C LYS A 60 11.43 -6.89 25.61
N THR A 61 10.69 -6.14 26.42
CA THR A 61 9.51 -6.67 27.16
C THR A 61 8.46 -7.32 26.25
N GLN A 62 8.17 -6.73 25.10
CA GLN A 62 7.13 -7.21 24.17
C GLN A 62 7.66 -7.42 22.75
N TRP A 63 8.90 -7.06 22.49
CA TRP A 63 9.51 -7.04 21.18
C TRP A 63 10.92 -7.63 21.20
N ASP A 64 11.26 -8.29 20.12
CA ASP A 64 12.63 -8.70 19.81
C ASP A 64 13.16 -7.78 18.72
N GLU A 65 14.20 -6.99 19.00
CA GLU A 65 14.84 -6.10 18.03
C GLU A 65 15.90 -6.84 17.24
N TYR A 66 15.89 -6.66 15.91
CA TYR A 66 16.86 -7.19 14.98
C TYR A 66 17.55 -6.03 14.26
N GLN A 67 18.86 -5.88 14.44
CA GLN A 67 19.66 -4.82 13.85
C GLN A 67 20.34 -5.26 12.56
N TYR A 68 20.57 -4.33 11.65
CA TYR A 68 21.26 -4.54 10.39
C TYR A 68 22.55 -3.74 10.33
N ASP A 69 23.55 -4.29 9.63
CA ASP A 69 24.90 -3.70 9.53
C ASP A 69 24.91 -2.57 8.49
N ALA A 70 24.93 -1.33 8.96
CA ALA A 70 24.96 -0.15 8.11
C ALA A 70 26.20 -0.08 7.19
N THR A 71 27.30 -0.77 7.53
CA THR A 71 28.51 -0.79 6.69
C THR A 71 28.33 -1.54 5.37
N LYS A 72 27.34 -2.44 5.30
CA LYS A 72 26.97 -3.15 4.07
C LYS A 72 26.15 -2.29 3.12
N GLN A 73 25.59 -1.19 3.61
CA GLN A 73 24.72 -0.30 2.87
C GLN A 73 23.53 -1.02 2.18
N ASP A 74 23.07 -2.12 2.77
CA ASP A 74 21.87 -2.85 2.30
C ASP A 74 20.62 -2.24 2.94
N ALA A 75 20.19 -2.78 4.11
CA ALA A 75 19.15 -2.17 4.92
C ALA A 75 19.74 -1.03 5.76
N ILE A 76 19.41 0.21 5.40
CA ILE A 76 20.01 1.42 5.99
C ILE A 76 18.99 2.57 5.96
N CYS A 77 19.10 3.47 6.92
CA CYS A 77 18.25 4.65 6.97
C CYS A 77 18.74 5.77 6.05
N LEU A 78 17.89 6.75 5.80
CA LEU A 78 18.06 7.87 4.84
C LEU A 78 19.41 8.59 4.96
N ARG A 79 19.99 8.66 6.18
CA ARG A 79 21.25 9.36 6.46
C ARG A 79 22.43 8.44 6.73
N GLY A 80 22.26 7.14 6.55
CA GLY A 80 23.31 6.16 6.81
C GLY A 80 23.27 5.55 8.21
N ASP A 81 22.28 5.88 9.02
CA ASP A 81 22.05 5.24 10.33
C ASP A 81 21.66 3.78 10.14
N PRO A 82 21.99 2.89 11.10
CA PRO A 82 21.59 1.49 11.05
C PRO A 82 20.09 1.31 10.98
N TYR A 83 19.64 0.33 10.18
CA TYR A 83 18.25 -0.11 10.16
C TYR A 83 18.00 -1.17 11.23
N GLN A 84 16.77 -1.26 11.70
CA GLN A 84 16.31 -2.31 12.61
C GLN A 84 14.88 -2.71 12.27
N VAL A 85 14.47 -3.91 12.74
CA VAL A 85 13.11 -4.45 12.63
C VAL A 85 12.74 -5.05 13.97
N GLU A 86 11.49 -4.87 14.40
CA GLU A 86 10.98 -5.39 15.67
C GLU A 86 10.01 -6.56 15.41
N VAL A 87 10.08 -7.57 16.25
CA VAL A 87 9.21 -8.75 16.19
C VAL A 87 8.47 -8.92 17.51
N HIS A 88 7.14 -8.88 17.45
CA HIS A 88 6.25 -9.30 18.53
C HIS A 88 5.77 -10.72 18.28
N ARG A 89 5.76 -11.56 19.31
CA ARG A 89 5.27 -12.93 19.22
C ARG A 89 3.91 -13.06 19.90
N GLY A 90 2.89 -13.27 19.07
CA GLY A 90 1.55 -13.65 19.53
C GLY A 90 1.41 -15.15 19.74
N THR A 91 0.17 -15.58 19.89
CA THR A 91 -0.17 -17.01 20.16
C THR A 91 -0.77 -17.72 18.93
N SER A 92 -1.16 -16.97 17.90
CA SER A 92 -1.71 -17.53 16.65
C SER A 92 -0.60 -17.83 15.62
N ASN A 93 -0.94 -18.58 14.54
CA ASN A 93 -0.06 -18.77 13.39
C ASN A 93 -0.28 -17.72 12.28
N LYS A 94 -0.82 -16.57 12.62
CA LYS A 94 -1.02 -15.43 11.71
C LYS A 94 0.04 -14.38 11.95
N VAL A 95 0.46 -13.68 10.90
CA VAL A 95 1.51 -12.67 10.99
C VAL A 95 1.08 -11.38 10.32
N MET A 96 1.30 -10.26 10.98
CA MET A 96 1.20 -8.94 10.38
C MET A 96 2.61 -8.42 10.06
N LEU A 97 2.83 -8.02 8.82
CA LEU A 97 3.91 -7.11 8.45
C LEU A 97 3.37 -5.69 8.58
N TYR A 98 3.83 -4.97 9.59
CA TYR A 98 3.39 -3.60 9.82
C TYR A 98 4.46 -2.60 9.37
N LEU A 99 4.09 -1.68 8.48
CA LEU A 99 4.96 -0.66 7.91
C LEU A 99 4.66 0.69 8.59
N GLU A 100 5.65 1.21 9.32
CA GLU A 100 5.50 2.47 10.05
C GLU A 100 5.37 3.67 9.11
N GLY A 101 4.66 4.71 9.54
CA GLY A 101 4.61 6.00 8.87
C GLY A 101 5.83 6.87 9.17
N GLY A 102 6.02 7.95 8.41
CA GLY A 102 7.14 8.86 8.69
C GLY A 102 7.44 9.90 7.61
N GLY A 103 6.47 10.22 6.76
CA GLY A 103 6.62 11.24 5.72
C GLY A 103 7.38 10.76 4.48
N ALA A 104 7.86 11.71 3.66
CA ALA A 104 8.60 11.40 2.44
C ALA A 104 9.48 12.57 2.01
N CYS A 105 10.52 12.32 1.21
CA CYS A 105 11.34 13.37 0.62
C CYS A 105 11.95 12.92 -0.71
N TRP A 106 12.19 13.87 -1.64
CA TRP A 106 12.65 13.56 -3.00
C TRP A 106 13.55 14.63 -3.62
N GLU A 107 13.94 15.63 -2.86
CA GLU A 107 14.83 16.71 -3.24
C GLU A 107 15.51 17.32 -2.02
N TYR A 108 16.49 18.22 -2.24
CA TYR A 108 17.26 18.82 -1.14
C TYR A 108 16.36 19.41 -0.04
N LEU A 109 15.41 20.27 -0.42
CA LEU A 109 14.58 20.99 0.55
C LEU A 109 13.68 20.04 1.36
N THR A 110 13.04 19.11 0.72
CA THR A 110 12.17 18.14 1.43
C THR A 110 12.98 17.21 2.33
N CYS A 111 14.15 16.74 1.86
CA CYS A 111 15.00 15.86 2.67
C CYS A 111 15.77 16.59 3.78
N ALA A 112 16.03 17.90 3.65
CA ALA A 112 16.69 18.72 4.68
C ALA A 112 15.71 19.26 5.74
N SER A 113 14.42 19.42 5.40
CA SER A 113 13.42 20.05 6.27
C SER A 113 12.90 19.18 7.41
N GLY A 114 13.23 17.88 7.44
CA GLY A 114 12.64 16.92 8.36
C GLY A 114 11.24 16.42 7.93
N ALA A 115 10.88 16.57 6.64
CA ALA A 115 9.64 16.05 6.08
C ALA A 115 9.57 14.51 6.08
N ALA A 116 10.72 13.84 6.25
CA ALA A 116 10.82 12.40 6.40
C ALA A 116 11.58 12.03 7.68
N LYS A 117 11.13 10.96 8.34
CA LYS A 117 11.84 10.31 9.44
C LYS A 117 13.14 9.70 8.89
N THR A 118 14.24 9.86 9.63
CA THR A 118 15.60 9.50 9.17
C THR A 118 16.27 8.41 9.99
N THR A 119 15.62 7.96 11.07
CA THR A 119 16.16 6.90 11.96
C THR A 119 15.12 5.81 12.15
N ALA A 120 15.54 4.56 12.25
CA ALA A 120 14.66 3.40 12.44
C ALA A 120 14.22 3.18 13.91
N VAL A 121 14.20 4.20 14.73
CA VAL A 121 13.67 4.09 16.09
C VAL A 121 12.15 3.91 16.01
N PRO A 122 11.59 2.77 16.45
CA PRO A 122 10.16 2.53 16.32
C PRO A 122 9.36 3.51 17.17
N THR A 123 8.23 3.94 16.64
CA THR A 123 7.26 4.75 17.38
C THR A 123 6.04 3.90 17.62
N PHE A 124 6.13 3.03 18.63
CA PHE A 124 4.98 2.18 18.98
C PHE A 124 3.83 3.06 19.47
N GLY A 125 2.77 3.09 18.66
CA GLY A 125 1.52 3.73 19.00
C GLY A 125 0.69 2.90 19.98
N ASP A 126 -0.55 3.34 20.17
CA ASP A 126 -1.59 2.59 20.88
C ASP A 126 -2.37 1.72 19.85
N GLY A 127 -3.65 1.84 19.74
CA GLY A 127 -4.47 1.19 18.72
C GLY A 127 -4.19 -0.31 18.61
N ILE A 128 -3.89 -0.77 17.40
CA ILE A 128 -3.66 -2.20 17.12
C ILE A 128 -2.40 -2.78 17.77
N LEU A 129 -1.48 -1.94 18.23
CA LEU A 129 -0.27 -2.35 18.94
C LEU A 129 -0.46 -2.43 20.47
N ASN A 130 -1.64 -2.11 20.98
CA ASN A 130 -2.00 -2.31 22.38
C ASN A 130 -2.49 -3.74 22.62
N PHE A 131 -1.56 -4.67 22.86
CA PHE A 131 -1.90 -6.09 23.10
C PHE A 131 -2.60 -6.34 24.45
N SER A 132 -2.63 -5.35 25.35
CA SER A 132 -3.36 -5.44 26.61
C SER A 132 -4.86 -5.15 26.48
N ASN A 133 -5.27 -4.59 25.35
CA ASN A 133 -6.68 -4.29 25.09
C ASN A 133 -7.39 -5.54 24.56
N ALA A 134 -8.31 -6.10 25.36
CA ALA A 134 -9.08 -7.29 24.98
C ALA A 134 -9.98 -7.09 23.72
N ALA A 135 -10.20 -5.86 23.31
CA ALA A 135 -10.93 -5.54 22.07
C ALA A 135 -10.02 -5.44 20.84
N ASN A 136 -8.72 -5.64 20.99
CA ASN A 136 -7.78 -5.61 19.88
C ASN A 136 -7.91 -6.86 19.00
N PRO A 137 -8.34 -6.76 17.74
CA PRO A 137 -8.49 -7.92 16.86
C PRO A 137 -7.14 -8.58 16.50
N PHE A 138 -6.01 -7.94 16.82
CA PHE A 138 -4.65 -8.43 16.56
C PHE A 138 -3.91 -8.87 17.82
N ALA A 139 -4.59 -8.95 18.98
CA ALA A 139 -3.92 -9.27 20.26
C ALA A 139 -3.15 -10.61 20.24
N GLU A 140 -3.59 -11.56 19.43
CA GLU A 140 -2.97 -12.89 19.30
C GLU A 140 -2.04 -13.03 18.08
N TRP A 141 -1.91 -12.00 17.26
CA TRP A 141 -1.10 -12.05 16.04
C TRP A 141 0.40 -11.88 16.34
N ASN A 142 1.23 -12.57 15.55
CA ASN A 142 2.64 -12.20 15.47
C ASN A 142 2.75 -10.92 14.63
N ILE A 143 3.68 -10.03 14.97
CA ILE A 143 3.90 -8.80 14.22
C ILE A 143 5.38 -8.65 13.90
N VAL A 144 5.69 -8.42 12.64
CA VAL A 144 6.97 -7.90 12.19
C VAL A 144 6.77 -6.42 11.89
N TYR A 145 7.26 -5.58 12.78
CA TYR A 145 7.16 -4.13 12.68
C TYR A 145 8.40 -3.58 11.99
N ALA A 146 8.22 -2.96 10.85
CA ALA A 146 9.25 -2.33 10.06
C ALA A 146 9.25 -0.82 10.30
N PRO A 147 10.16 -0.27 11.11
CA PRO A 147 10.28 1.17 11.31
C PRO A 147 10.60 1.87 9.98
N TYR A 148 10.05 3.06 9.82
CA TYR A 148 10.29 3.87 8.63
C TYR A 148 11.52 4.77 8.81
N CYS A 149 12.39 4.85 7.80
CA CYS A 149 13.51 5.81 7.83
C CYS A 149 14.15 6.07 6.45
N ASP A 150 13.51 5.65 5.34
CA ASP A 150 14.12 5.68 4.00
C ASP A 150 13.73 6.91 3.15
N GLY A 151 12.72 7.68 3.57
CA GLY A 151 12.24 8.86 2.87
C GLY A 151 11.52 8.59 1.53
N SER A 152 11.33 7.30 1.15
CA SER A 152 10.80 6.88 -0.16
C SER A 152 9.65 5.89 -0.08
N VAL A 153 8.89 5.93 1.02
CA VAL A 153 7.66 5.14 1.27
C VAL A 153 7.86 3.63 1.03
N PHE A 154 8.96 3.06 1.53
CA PHE A 154 9.36 1.66 1.35
C PHE A 154 9.56 1.21 -0.09
N SER A 155 9.73 2.14 -1.04
CA SER A 155 9.76 1.82 -2.47
C SER A 155 11.08 2.13 -3.15
N GLY A 156 11.88 3.05 -2.60
CA GLY A 156 13.09 3.55 -3.24
C GLY A 156 14.23 2.54 -3.30
N ASP A 157 15.07 2.67 -4.35
CA ASP A 157 16.30 1.92 -4.54
C ASP A 157 17.33 2.80 -5.25
N ASN A 158 17.82 3.80 -4.52
CA ASN A 158 18.79 4.75 -5.06
C ASN A 158 19.60 5.42 -3.95
N ILE A 159 20.83 5.79 -4.27
CA ILE A 159 21.66 6.69 -3.49
C ILE A 159 21.78 7.99 -4.27
N VAL A 160 21.48 9.12 -3.62
CA VAL A 160 21.40 10.44 -4.28
C VAL A 160 22.16 11.49 -3.49
N ASP A 161 22.95 12.27 -4.18
CA ASP A 161 23.51 13.52 -3.67
C ASP A 161 22.65 14.70 -4.11
N TYR A 162 21.83 15.20 -3.18
CA TYR A 162 21.05 16.40 -3.41
C TYR A 162 21.90 17.64 -3.14
N THR A 163 22.02 18.52 -4.12
CA THR A 163 22.84 19.74 -3.99
C THR A 163 21.96 20.99 -4.09
N LEU A 164 22.16 21.92 -3.14
CA LEU A 164 21.58 23.25 -3.17
C LEU A 164 22.67 24.26 -2.82
N SER A 165 23.03 25.12 -3.75
CA SER A 165 24.22 25.99 -3.66
C SER A 165 25.47 25.16 -3.33
N ASP A 166 26.19 25.49 -2.28
CA ASP A 166 27.41 24.79 -1.86
C ASP A 166 27.15 23.63 -0.88
N ASN A 167 25.88 23.31 -0.58
CA ASN A 167 25.53 22.26 0.35
C ASN A 167 25.10 20.99 -0.40
N THR A 168 25.70 19.87 -0.04
CA THR A 168 25.34 18.55 -0.57
C THR A 168 24.81 17.67 0.54
N LEU A 169 23.74 16.95 0.23
CA LEU A 169 23.05 16.06 1.12
C LEU A 169 23.08 14.65 0.54
N HIS A 170 23.90 13.77 1.13
CA HIS A 170 23.98 12.36 0.76
C HIS A 170 22.80 11.59 1.36
N VAL A 171 22.03 10.90 0.52
CA VAL A 171 20.75 10.29 0.89
C VAL A 171 20.65 8.86 0.35
N PHE A 172 20.24 7.93 1.22
CA PHE A 172 19.95 6.53 0.90
C PHE A 172 18.44 6.32 0.82
N HIS A 173 17.87 6.34 -0.38
CA HIS A 173 16.48 5.91 -0.60
C HIS A 173 16.45 4.38 -0.74
N HIS A 174 16.64 3.67 0.37
CA HIS A 174 16.72 2.21 0.43
C HIS A 174 15.42 1.56 0.92
N GLY A 175 14.28 2.10 0.50
CA GLY A 175 12.96 1.63 0.93
C GLY A 175 12.70 0.17 0.61
N ILE A 176 13.00 -0.28 -0.62
CA ILE A 176 12.79 -1.69 -1.01
C ILE A 176 13.74 -2.65 -0.28
N GLN A 177 14.97 -2.22 0.03
CA GLN A 177 15.93 -3.02 0.80
C GLN A 177 15.45 -3.18 2.25
N ASN A 178 15.01 -2.10 2.89
CA ASN A 178 14.48 -2.10 4.24
C ASN A 178 13.23 -2.97 4.34
N LEU A 179 12.31 -2.83 3.39
CA LEU A 179 11.12 -3.68 3.26
C LEU A 179 11.50 -5.16 3.08
N SER A 180 12.43 -5.45 2.17
CA SER A 180 12.87 -6.82 1.90
C SER A 180 13.55 -7.45 3.10
N ALA A 181 14.31 -6.68 3.86
CA ALA A 181 14.92 -7.13 5.12
C ALA A 181 13.85 -7.53 6.15
N ALA A 182 12.77 -6.74 6.28
CA ALA A 182 11.64 -7.06 7.15
C ALA A 182 10.90 -8.32 6.69
N VAL A 183 10.65 -8.48 5.38
CA VAL A 183 10.00 -9.68 4.82
C VAL A 183 10.90 -10.92 4.93
N ALA A 184 12.21 -10.79 4.73
CA ALA A 184 13.16 -11.89 4.93
C ALA A 184 13.18 -12.34 6.38
N LEU A 185 13.15 -11.39 7.33
CA LEU A 185 13.03 -11.70 8.76
C LEU A 185 11.70 -12.36 9.08
N LEU A 186 10.57 -11.86 8.53
CA LEU A 186 9.27 -12.49 8.67
C LEU A 186 9.33 -13.96 8.24
N LYS A 187 9.90 -14.24 7.07
CA LYS A 187 10.03 -15.61 6.57
C LYS A 187 10.93 -16.49 7.44
N ALA A 188 11.99 -15.94 7.98
CA ALA A 188 12.89 -16.65 8.87
C ALA A 188 12.24 -16.99 10.23
N GLN A 189 11.44 -16.07 10.79
CA GLN A 189 10.78 -16.22 12.07
C GLN A 189 9.46 -17.02 11.99
N PHE A 190 8.74 -16.89 10.86
CA PHE A 190 7.42 -17.47 10.64
C PHE A 190 7.37 -18.09 9.23
N PRO A 191 8.01 -19.25 8.99
CA PRO A 191 8.19 -19.81 7.64
C PRO A 191 6.88 -20.28 6.97
N ASN A 192 5.86 -20.65 7.74
CA ASN A 192 4.61 -21.21 7.27
C ASN A 192 3.40 -20.58 7.98
N PRO A 193 3.15 -19.28 7.83
CA PRO A 193 1.99 -18.66 8.45
C PRO A 193 0.70 -19.05 7.71
N ASP A 194 -0.42 -19.14 8.44
CA ASP A 194 -1.74 -19.40 7.87
C ASP A 194 -2.22 -18.20 7.03
N GLU A 195 -1.85 -17.00 7.45
CA GLU A 195 -2.22 -15.74 6.82
C GLU A 195 -1.17 -14.67 7.11
N ILE A 196 -0.89 -13.83 6.12
CA ILE A 196 -0.10 -12.62 6.27
C ILE A 196 -1.01 -11.41 6.01
N LEU A 197 -1.03 -10.48 6.95
CA LEU A 197 -1.57 -9.15 6.74
C LEU A 197 -0.43 -8.17 6.50
N VAL A 198 -0.40 -7.54 5.35
CA VAL A 198 0.47 -6.38 5.10
C VAL A 198 -0.33 -5.14 5.47
N ALA A 199 0.06 -4.48 6.53
CA ALA A 199 -0.58 -3.25 7.00
C ALA A 199 0.44 -2.13 7.13
N GLY A 200 0.00 -0.88 7.03
CA GLY A 200 0.88 0.25 7.26
C GLY A 200 0.12 1.55 7.29
N SER A 201 0.70 2.54 7.98
CA SER A 201 0.09 3.87 8.14
C SER A 201 0.90 4.94 7.42
N SER A 202 0.22 5.90 6.76
CA SER A 202 0.89 7.05 6.12
C SER A 202 1.90 6.62 5.03
N ALA A 203 3.18 6.94 5.19
CA ALA A 203 4.24 6.42 4.34
C ALA A 203 4.25 4.89 4.28
N GLY A 204 3.92 4.21 5.40
CA GLY A 204 3.75 2.76 5.46
C GLY A 204 2.49 2.29 4.73
N GLY A 205 1.41 3.08 4.70
CA GLY A 205 0.24 2.83 3.86
C GLY A 205 0.62 2.78 2.38
N TYR A 206 1.37 3.78 1.88
CA TYR A 206 2.00 3.72 0.54
C TYR A 206 2.93 2.51 0.40
N GLY A 207 3.64 2.15 1.46
CA GLY A 207 4.53 0.98 1.48
C GLY A 207 3.81 -0.35 1.29
N THR A 208 2.49 -0.43 1.57
CA THR A 208 1.72 -1.68 1.43
C THR A 208 1.69 -2.21 0.00
N PHE A 209 1.79 -1.33 -1.00
CA PHE A 209 1.83 -1.74 -2.42
C PHE A 209 3.05 -2.63 -2.70
N GLN A 210 4.25 -2.15 -2.35
CA GLN A 210 5.47 -2.96 -2.48
C GLN A 210 5.52 -4.07 -1.43
N GLY A 211 4.96 -3.83 -0.23
CA GLY A 211 4.86 -4.80 0.84
C GLY A 211 4.10 -6.06 0.43
N TYR A 212 2.97 -5.92 -0.27
CA TYR A 212 2.29 -7.05 -0.89
C TYR A 212 3.20 -7.76 -1.89
N GLY A 213 3.83 -7.01 -2.81
CA GLY A 213 4.66 -7.56 -3.86
C GLY A 213 5.82 -8.41 -3.33
N VAL A 214 6.63 -7.85 -2.41
CA VAL A 214 7.77 -8.56 -1.82
C VAL A 214 7.30 -9.74 -0.96
N SER A 215 6.20 -9.59 -0.22
CA SER A 215 5.62 -10.69 0.55
C SER A 215 5.10 -11.82 -0.33
N ARG A 216 4.46 -11.52 -1.47
CA ARG A 216 3.98 -12.50 -2.44
C ARG A 216 5.12 -13.27 -3.11
N ILE A 217 6.26 -12.62 -3.37
CA ILE A 217 7.48 -13.30 -3.83
C ILE A 217 7.99 -14.27 -2.77
N ALA A 218 8.06 -13.83 -1.51
CA ALA A 218 8.56 -14.66 -0.41
C ALA A 218 7.62 -15.81 -0.03
N PHE A 219 6.30 -15.61 -0.18
CA PHE A 219 5.23 -16.53 0.19
C PHE A 219 4.24 -16.72 -0.97
N PRO A 220 4.60 -17.48 -2.01
CA PRO A 220 3.84 -17.56 -3.25
C PRO A 220 2.40 -18.07 -3.10
N THR A 221 2.13 -18.90 -2.08
CA THR A 221 0.84 -19.58 -1.88
C THR A 221 0.11 -19.19 -0.60
N THR A 222 0.75 -18.49 0.32
CA THR A 222 0.11 -18.06 1.56
C THR A 222 -0.98 -17.03 1.27
N LYS A 223 -2.08 -17.07 2.02
CA LYS A 223 -3.09 -16.02 1.99
C LYS A 223 -2.48 -14.70 2.43
N ILE A 224 -2.58 -13.67 1.58
CA ILE A 224 -2.13 -12.31 1.90
C ILE A 224 -3.31 -11.37 1.77
N THR A 225 -3.49 -10.53 2.79
CA THR A 225 -4.45 -9.41 2.82
C THR A 225 -3.70 -8.11 3.06
N VAL A 226 -4.32 -6.98 2.68
CA VAL A 226 -3.69 -5.65 2.79
C VAL A 226 -4.59 -4.71 3.56
N PHE A 227 -4.03 -3.95 4.51
CA PHE A 227 -4.71 -2.84 5.16
C PHE A 227 -3.88 -1.56 4.98
N ASP A 228 -4.35 -0.70 4.12
CA ASP A 228 -3.79 0.62 3.88
C ASP A 228 -4.45 1.65 4.81
N ASP A 229 -3.67 2.23 5.71
CA ASP A 229 -4.10 3.28 6.61
C ASP A 229 -3.53 4.63 6.16
N SER A 230 -4.33 5.36 5.41
CA SER A 230 -4.02 6.72 4.92
C SER A 230 -2.81 6.81 3.98
N GLY A 231 -2.62 5.79 3.14
CA GLY A 231 -1.60 5.80 2.09
C GLY A 231 -2.17 5.41 0.72
N PRO A 232 -3.25 6.03 0.21
CA PRO A 232 -4.07 5.51 -0.89
C PRO A 232 -3.38 5.45 -2.26
N GLY A 233 -2.08 5.67 -2.36
CA GLY A 233 -1.31 5.57 -3.60
C GLY A 233 -1.51 6.72 -4.58
N LEU A 234 -2.24 7.76 -4.19
CA LEU A 234 -2.59 8.90 -5.05
C LEU A 234 -1.38 9.77 -5.39
N GLN A 235 -1.43 10.37 -6.55
CA GLN A 235 -0.53 11.43 -6.98
C GLN A 235 -1.32 12.64 -7.50
N ASN A 236 -0.77 13.84 -7.33
CA ASN A 236 -1.37 15.04 -7.92
C ASN A 236 -1.09 15.05 -9.44
N PRO A 237 -2.12 14.96 -10.29
CA PRO A 237 -1.93 14.93 -11.75
C PRO A 237 -1.31 16.22 -12.31
N ASP A 238 -1.43 17.35 -11.58
CA ASP A 238 -0.89 18.65 -11.98
C ASP A 238 0.56 18.84 -11.50
N ASP A 239 1.05 18.04 -10.53
CA ASP A 239 2.43 18.08 -10.04
C ASP A 239 3.36 17.16 -10.86
N THR A 240 3.45 17.40 -12.15
CA THR A 240 4.30 16.59 -13.05
C THR A 240 5.79 16.64 -12.66
N ALA A 241 6.26 17.78 -12.14
CA ALA A 241 7.65 17.95 -11.71
C ALA A 241 7.96 17.13 -10.46
N GLY A 242 7.09 17.14 -9.45
CA GLY A 242 7.27 16.33 -8.23
C GLY A 242 7.14 14.83 -8.51
N VAL A 243 6.21 14.42 -9.37
CA VAL A 243 6.10 13.03 -9.84
C VAL A 243 7.40 12.59 -10.52
N GLN A 244 7.93 13.40 -11.44
CA GLN A 244 9.19 13.12 -12.12
C GLN A 244 10.37 13.05 -11.15
N ALA A 245 10.44 13.96 -10.18
CA ALA A 245 11.49 13.96 -9.16
C ALA A 245 11.46 12.67 -8.33
N ARG A 246 10.29 12.23 -7.85
CA ARG A 246 10.12 10.96 -7.14
C ARG A 246 10.53 9.78 -8.01
N ASN A 247 10.05 9.70 -9.25
CA ASN A 247 10.39 8.61 -10.18
C ASN A 247 11.92 8.51 -10.41
N THR A 248 12.57 9.65 -10.60
CA THR A 248 14.01 9.72 -10.89
C THR A 248 14.85 9.41 -9.65
N ASN A 249 14.47 9.98 -8.51
CA ASN A 249 15.30 9.94 -7.31
C ASN A 249 15.08 8.68 -6.47
N TRP A 250 13.87 8.10 -6.47
CA TRP A 250 13.61 6.83 -5.78
C TRP A 250 13.86 5.60 -6.66
N LYS A 251 13.76 5.71 -7.99
CA LYS A 251 13.93 4.61 -8.97
C LYS A 251 13.01 3.40 -8.73
N TYR A 252 11.85 3.62 -8.14
CA TYR A 252 10.93 2.53 -7.79
C TYR A 252 10.19 1.93 -8.99
N LEU A 253 10.09 2.65 -10.12
CA LEU A 253 9.32 2.21 -11.30
C LEU A 253 9.81 0.87 -11.87
N LYS A 254 11.10 0.53 -11.68
CA LYS A 254 11.66 -0.74 -12.13
C LYS A 254 11.06 -1.97 -11.42
N TYR A 255 10.40 -1.75 -10.28
CA TYR A 255 9.73 -2.78 -9.50
C TYR A 255 8.23 -2.92 -9.80
N LEU A 256 7.72 -2.14 -10.75
CA LEU A 256 6.35 -2.31 -11.22
C LEU A 256 6.30 -3.47 -12.22
N PRO A 257 5.27 -4.34 -12.14
CA PRO A 257 5.14 -5.46 -13.07
C PRO A 257 5.01 -4.96 -14.52
N PRO A 258 5.70 -5.57 -15.49
CA PRO A 258 5.65 -5.13 -16.89
C PRO A 258 4.24 -5.16 -17.50
N SER A 259 3.36 -6.04 -17.02
CA SER A 259 1.98 -6.12 -17.48
C SER A 259 1.05 -5.11 -16.80
N CYS A 260 1.52 -4.35 -15.82
CA CYS A 260 0.76 -3.27 -15.21
C CYS A 260 0.97 -1.95 -15.98
N THR A 261 0.25 -1.77 -17.06
CA THR A 261 0.41 -0.60 -17.94
C THR A 261 -0.10 0.69 -17.31
N ASP A 262 -1.02 0.59 -16.35
CA ASP A 262 -1.71 1.72 -15.72
C ASP A 262 -1.15 2.06 -14.32
N CYS A 263 -0.13 1.34 -13.84
CA CYS A 263 0.48 1.56 -12.51
C CYS A 263 1.21 2.90 -12.37
N THR A 264 1.23 3.72 -13.40
CA THR A 264 1.78 5.07 -13.36
C THR A 264 0.78 6.05 -14.01
N PRO A 265 0.57 7.23 -13.40
CA PRO A 265 1.25 7.72 -12.19
C PRO A 265 0.71 7.12 -10.88
N GLU A 266 -0.50 6.56 -10.85
CA GLU A 266 -1.21 6.17 -9.63
C GLU A 266 -0.82 4.78 -9.16
N LEU A 267 -0.13 4.68 -8.01
CA LEU A 267 0.26 3.39 -7.40
C LEU A 267 -0.95 2.55 -6.98
N THR A 268 -2.11 3.16 -6.78
CA THR A 268 -3.37 2.45 -6.48
C THR A 268 -3.67 1.37 -7.51
N PHE A 269 -3.31 1.59 -8.79
CA PHE A 269 -3.52 0.60 -9.86
C PHE A 269 -2.59 -0.63 -9.76
N LEU A 270 -1.54 -0.59 -8.95
CA LEU A 270 -0.77 -1.79 -8.62
C LEU A 270 -1.61 -2.77 -7.78
N THR A 271 -2.47 -2.25 -6.89
CA THR A 271 -3.44 -3.08 -6.16
C THR A 271 -4.50 -3.65 -7.11
N ASP A 272 -5.02 -2.86 -8.05
CA ASP A 272 -5.95 -3.32 -9.09
C ASP A 272 -5.36 -4.48 -9.89
N TRP A 273 -4.15 -4.27 -10.43
CA TRP A 273 -3.39 -5.29 -11.15
C TRP A 273 -3.21 -6.58 -10.33
N ALA A 274 -2.90 -6.44 -9.04
CA ALA A 274 -2.71 -7.58 -8.15
C ALA A 274 -4.04 -8.32 -7.88
N MET A 275 -5.13 -7.59 -7.65
CA MET A 275 -6.44 -8.17 -7.39
C MET A 275 -7.05 -8.88 -8.59
N ASP A 276 -6.75 -8.42 -9.82
CA ASP A 276 -7.14 -9.11 -11.06
C ASP A 276 -6.47 -10.48 -11.19
N ARG A 277 -5.31 -10.67 -10.60
CA ARG A 277 -4.47 -11.88 -10.74
C ARG A 277 -4.43 -12.77 -9.52
N ASP A 278 -4.69 -12.20 -8.33
CA ASP A 278 -4.78 -12.92 -7.06
C ASP A 278 -6.23 -12.85 -6.52
N PRO A 279 -7.06 -13.86 -6.79
CA PRO A 279 -8.46 -13.88 -6.36
C PRO A 279 -8.63 -13.92 -4.84
N ASN A 280 -7.57 -14.25 -4.09
CA ASN A 280 -7.60 -14.31 -2.63
C ASN A 280 -7.17 -12.99 -1.97
N LEU A 281 -6.64 -12.03 -2.76
CA LEU A 281 -6.25 -10.73 -2.22
C LEU A 281 -7.48 -9.93 -1.84
N ARG A 282 -7.52 -9.48 -0.59
CA ARG A 282 -8.48 -8.50 -0.06
C ARG A 282 -7.73 -7.29 0.45
N THR A 283 -8.28 -6.12 0.19
CA THR A 283 -7.68 -4.84 0.59
C THR A 283 -8.71 -3.97 1.31
N ALA A 284 -8.33 -3.50 2.48
CA ALA A 284 -9.03 -2.52 3.29
C ALA A 284 -8.30 -1.18 3.19
N LEU A 285 -9.01 -0.09 2.91
CA LEU A 285 -8.48 1.27 2.92
C LEU A 285 -9.18 2.10 4.00
N PHE A 286 -8.41 2.74 4.86
CA PHE A 286 -8.88 3.85 5.68
C PHE A 286 -8.29 5.17 5.20
N SER A 287 -9.10 6.23 5.16
CA SER A 287 -8.59 7.61 5.00
C SER A 287 -9.59 8.63 5.54
N TYR A 288 -9.07 9.78 5.96
CA TYR A 288 -9.92 10.97 6.08
C TYR A 288 -10.12 11.61 4.70
N LEU A 289 -11.35 12.09 4.45
CA LEU A 289 -11.72 12.65 3.14
C LEU A 289 -10.88 13.87 2.73
N GLN A 290 -10.37 14.62 3.72
CA GLN A 290 -9.51 15.78 3.48
C GLN A 290 -8.20 15.69 4.29
N ASP A 291 -7.60 14.51 4.35
CA ASP A 291 -6.36 14.23 5.08
C ASP A 291 -5.32 15.34 4.90
N THR A 292 -4.99 16.02 6.01
CA THR A 292 -4.10 17.21 5.96
C THR A 292 -2.66 16.85 5.62
N VAL A 293 -2.22 15.65 6.00
CA VAL A 293 -0.84 15.21 5.79
C VAL A 293 -0.64 14.81 4.34
N ILE A 294 -1.47 13.87 3.84
CA ILE A 294 -1.32 13.37 2.47
C ILE A 294 -1.55 14.48 1.44
N ARG A 295 -2.63 15.28 1.60
CA ARG A 295 -2.86 16.40 0.67
C ARG A 295 -1.73 17.44 0.70
N GLY A 296 -1.08 17.63 1.86
CA GLY A 296 0.08 18.50 1.97
C GLY A 296 1.25 18.03 1.13
N PHE A 297 1.58 16.73 1.17
CA PHE A 297 2.59 16.13 0.29
C PHE A 297 2.21 16.18 -1.19
N LEU A 298 0.91 16.11 -1.50
CA LEU A 298 0.39 16.20 -2.87
C LEU A 298 0.18 17.65 -3.34
N MET A 299 0.39 18.65 -2.48
CA MET A 299 0.14 20.07 -2.77
C MET A 299 -1.30 20.35 -3.22
N LEU A 300 -2.27 19.65 -2.61
CA LEU A 300 -3.71 19.79 -2.87
C LEU A 300 -4.41 20.48 -1.70
N ASP A 301 -5.46 21.23 -1.99
CA ASP A 301 -6.42 21.66 -0.97
C ASP A 301 -7.38 20.50 -0.59
N GLY A 302 -8.20 20.71 0.45
CA GLY A 302 -9.09 19.66 0.93
C GLY A 302 -10.09 19.15 -0.11
N PRO A 303 -10.85 20.02 -0.78
CA PRO A 303 -11.83 19.62 -1.81
C PRO A 303 -11.23 18.89 -3.01
N HIS A 304 -10.06 19.33 -3.50
CA HIS A 304 -9.40 18.67 -4.62
C HIS A 304 -8.87 17.29 -4.22
N TYR A 305 -8.27 17.18 -3.01
CA TYR A 305 -7.85 15.87 -2.48
C TYR A 305 -9.03 14.92 -2.31
N GLU A 306 -10.14 15.38 -1.71
CA GLU A 306 -11.36 14.56 -1.54
C GLU A 306 -11.90 14.06 -2.89
N THR A 307 -11.94 14.95 -3.89
CA THR A 307 -12.38 14.58 -5.24
C THR A 307 -11.49 13.49 -5.84
N LEU A 308 -10.17 13.66 -5.76
CA LEU A 308 -9.20 12.68 -6.26
C LEU A 308 -9.32 11.35 -5.52
N LEU A 309 -9.36 11.37 -4.18
CA LEU A 309 -9.50 10.18 -3.35
C LEU A 309 -10.77 9.40 -3.71
N ARG A 310 -11.92 10.08 -3.79
CA ARG A 310 -13.19 9.45 -4.17
C ARG A 310 -13.12 8.88 -5.58
N THR A 311 -12.67 9.66 -6.57
CA THR A 311 -12.62 9.23 -7.97
C THR A 311 -11.81 7.94 -8.14
N VAL A 312 -10.59 7.91 -7.61
CA VAL A 312 -9.71 6.74 -7.76
C VAL A 312 -10.22 5.54 -6.97
N THR A 313 -10.66 5.76 -5.73
CA THR A 313 -11.09 4.65 -4.89
C THR A 313 -12.51 4.15 -5.22
N ASP A 314 -13.40 4.98 -5.82
CA ASP A 314 -14.70 4.56 -6.37
C ASP A 314 -14.48 3.63 -7.57
N ASP A 315 -13.55 3.95 -8.45
CA ASP A 315 -13.17 3.09 -9.58
C ASP A 315 -12.65 1.74 -9.09
N MET A 316 -11.72 1.73 -8.13
CA MET A 316 -11.21 0.50 -7.51
C MET A 316 -12.31 -0.35 -6.88
N HIS A 317 -13.20 0.27 -6.09
CA HIS A 317 -14.32 -0.45 -5.48
C HIS A 317 -15.31 -1.00 -6.52
N SER A 318 -15.53 -0.26 -7.60
CA SER A 318 -16.44 -0.72 -8.67
C SER A 318 -15.93 -1.97 -9.40
N ARG A 319 -14.59 -2.11 -9.54
CA ARG A 319 -13.96 -3.27 -10.15
C ARG A 319 -13.90 -4.47 -9.19
N HIS A 320 -13.71 -4.23 -7.90
CA HIS A 320 -13.51 -5.27 -6.88
C HIS A 320 -14.47 -5.10 -5.68
N PRO A 321 -15.80 -5.06 -5.88
CA PRO A 321 -16.74 -4.65 -4.84
C PRO A 321 -16.76 -5.58 -3.62
N ASP A 322 -16.38 -6.84 -3.78
CA ASP A 322 -16.33 -7.82 -2.69
C ASP A 322 -14.99 -7.89 -1.97
N ARG A 323 -13.91 -7.37 -2.59
CA ARG A 323 -12.52 -7.56 -2.11
C ARG A 323 -11.76 -6.27 -1.81
N TYR A 324 -12.22 -5.12 -2.31
CA TYR A 324 -11.69 -3.80 -2.01
C TYR A 324 -12.77 -2.97 -1.32
N LYS A 325 -12.59 -2.65 -0.04
CA LYS A 325 -13.56 -1.87 0.73
C LYS A 325 -12.86 -0.75 1.50
N ARG A 326 -13.61 0.33 1.67
CA ARG A 326 -13.10 1.59 2.22
C ARG A 326 -13.85 1.96 3.48
N PHE A 327 -13.13 2.58 4.40
CA PHE A 327 -13.68 3.29 5.53
C PHE A 327 -13.24 4.76 5.44
N LEU A 328 -14.02 5.58 4.74
CA LEU A 328 -13.69 6.99 4.50
C LEU A 328 -14.44 7.88 5.48
N ARG A 329 -13.70 8.65 6.27
CA ARG A 329 -14.23 9.52 7.31
C ARG A 329 -14.14 10.99 6.92
N LYS A 330 -15.21 11.76 7.15
CA LYS A 330 -15.20 13.22 7.03
C LYS A 330 -14.23 13.83 8.03
N GLY A 331 -13.46 14.80 7.59
CA GLY A 331 -12.48 15.51 8.43
C GLY A 331 -11.10 15.62 7.82
N VAL A 332 -10.17 16.10 8.61
CA VAL A 332 -8.82 16.48 8.20
C VAL A 332 -7.72 15.70 8.95
N GLY A 333 -8.11 14.69 9.74
CA GLY A 333 -7.18 13.86 10.49
C GLY A 333 -6.29 13.01 9.59
N HIS A 334 -5.40 12.26 10.21
CA HIS A 334 -4.44 11.40 9.52
C HIS A 334 -4.24 10.13 10.33
N THR A 335 -4.32 8.95 9.66
CA THR A 335 -4.21 7.60 10.20
C THR A 335 -5.22 7.23 11.29
N VAL A 336 -5.27 5.93 11.62
CA VAL A 336 -6.14 5.40 12.68
C VAL A 336 -5.56 4.19 13.39
N LEU A 337 -4.76 3.34 12.71
CA LEU A 337 -4.39 2.02 13.25
C LEU A 337 -3.59 2.11 14.54
N GLU A 338 -2.67 3.05 14.67
CA GLU A 338 -1.81 3.24 15.86
C GLU A 338 -2.39 4.22 16.88
N LEU A 339 -3.66 4.64 16.73
CA LEU A 339 -4.28 5.63 17.59
C LEU A 339 -5.33 5.01 18.53
N PRO A 340 -5.52 5.54 19.75
CA PRO A 340 -6.62 5.10 20.64
C PRO A 340 -8.00 5.22 20.00
N SER A 341 -8.16 6.14 19.03
CA SER A 341 -9.41 6.34 18.29
C SER A 341 -9.82 5.14 17.44
N PHE A 342 -8.92 4.22 17.12
CA PHE A 342 -9.21 2.95 16.43
C PHE A 342 -10.39 2.20 17.06
N TYR A 343 -10.46 2.17 18.38
CA TYR A 343 -11.51 1.43 19.10
C TYR A 343 -12.87 2.11 19.14
N ALA A 344 -12.92 3.42 18.93
CA ALA A 344 -14.15 4.22 19.12
C ALA A 344 -14.58 4.99 17.87
N MET A 345 -13.76 5.06 16.84
CA MET A 345 -14.09 5.76 15.61
C MET A 345 -15.29 5.13 14.92
N THR A 346 -16.27 5.96 14.59
CA THR A 346 -17.53 5.51 13.99
C THR A 346 -17.87 6.37 12.79
N VAL A 347 -18.30 5.72 11.69
CA VAL A 347 -18.88 6.33 10.50
C VAL A 347 -20.16 5.59 10.14
N ASN A 348 -21.26 6.32 10.00
CA ASN A 348 -22.58 5.76 9.66
C ASN A 348 -22.98 4.55 10.53
N GLY A 349 -22.68 4.62 11.84
CA GLY A 349 -22.96 3.57 12.80
C GLY A 349 -22.03 2.36 12.79
N THR A 350 -21.03 2.33 11.90
CA THR A 350 -20.02 1.28 11.83
C THR A 350 -18.79 1.70 12.63
N VAL A 351 -18.37 0.87 13.59
CA VAL A 351 -17.17 1.09 14.41
C VAL A 351 -15.95 0.55 13.67
N MET A 352 -14.86 1.31 13.60
CA MET A 352 -13.61 0.94 12.89
C MET A 352 -13.03 -0.39 13.39
N ARG A 353 -12.99 -0.62 14.69
CA ARG A 353 -12.52 -1.88 15.28
C ARG A 353 -13.32 -3.08 14.77
N ASP A 354 -14.67 -2.97 14.76
CA ASP A 354 -15.56 -4.05 14.35
C ASP A 354 -15.49 -4.29 12.83
N TRP A 355 -15.34 -3.20 12.06
CA TRP A 355 -15.10 -3.26 10.62
C TRP A 355 -13.78 -3.97 10.30
N THR A 356 -12.74 -3.69 11.08
CA THR A 356 -11.43 -4.35 10.94
C THR A 356 -11.49 -5.83 11.34
N ALA A 357 -12.20 -6.18 12.41
CA ALA A 357 -12.37 -7.58 12.82
C ALA A 357 -13.10 -8.39 11.73
N ASP A 358 -14.12 -7.80 11.11
CA ASP A 358 -14.85 -8.44 10.01
C ASP A 358 -14.04 -8.48 8.70
N PHE A 359 -13.15 -7.52 8.46
CA PHE A 359 -12.18 -7.61 7.36
C PHE A 359 -11.32 -8.87 7.45
N LEU A 360 -10.87 -9.23 8.64
CA LEU A 360 -10.04 -10.43 8.86
C LEU A 360 -10.80 -11.74 8.60
N THR A 361 -12.11 -11.75 8.79
CA THR A 361 -12.97 -12.94 8.72
C THR A 361 -13.97 -12.95 7.56
N ASP A 362 -13.98 -11.89 6.73
CA ASP A 362 -14.98 -11.65 5.68
C ASP A 362 -16.40 -11.54 6.23
N GLY A 363 -16.52 -10.91 7.39
CA GLY A 363 -17.78 -10.74 8.10
C GLY A 363 -18.65 -9.61 7.52
N PRO A 364 -19.93 -9.53 7.90
CA PRO A 364 -20.93 -8.64 7.28
C PRO A 364 -20.72 -7.15 7.59
N VAL A 365 -19.96 -6.80 8.63
CA VAL A 365 -19.63 -5.39 8.95
C VAL A 365 -18.56 -4.86 8.01
N TRP A 366 -17.73 -5.72 7.41
CA TRP A 366 -16.75 -5.32 6.41
C TRP A 366 -17.44 -5.02 5.07
N ARG A 367 -17.89 -3.81 4.93
CA ARG A 367 -18.55 -3.24 3.77
C ARG A 367 -17.95 -1.87 3.45
N ASP A 368 -18.29 -1.32 2.31
CA ASP A 368 -17.90 0.06 1.96
C ASP A 368 -18.60 1.05 2.92
N VAL A 369 -17.82 1.88 3.62
CA VAL A 369 -18.29 2.83 4.65
C VAL A 369 -17.73 4.20 4.31
N ILE A 370 -18.58 5.11 3.83
CA ILE A 370 -18.17 6.45 3.38
C ILE A 370 -19.04 7.49 4.10
N ASP A 371 -18.38 8.39 4.82
CA ASP A 371 -19.03 9.57 5.42
C ASP A 371 -19.46 10.56 4.33
N GLN A 372 -20.63 11.22 4.53
CA GLN A 372 -21.23 12.12 3.53
C GLN A 372 -20.97 13.60 3.83
#